data_0e98b41aaef386dfd1755b2136e45e44
#
_entry.id   0e98b41aaef386dfd1755b2136e45e44
#
_cell.length_a   1.000
_cell.length_b   1.000
_cell.length_c   1.000
_cell.angle_alpha   90.00
_cell.angle_beta   90.00
_cell.angle_gamma   90.00
#
_symmetry.space_group_name_H-M   'P 1'
#
loop_
_entity.id
_entity.type
_entity.pdbx_description
1 polymer ?
#
loop_
_entity_poly.entity_id
_entity_poly.type
_entity_poly.pdbx_seq_one_letter_code
_entity_poly.pdbx_strand_id
1 'polypeptide(L)'
;MGERTDSGSASGFGMNPTLGGIGEGATLRQIFPRLPHAEAELLGPGDDAAVVRAPDGRFVVTTDMMIHGPDFRSAWSTPHDLGWKAAMSNLADVAAMGARPTALVVAIAAPLETPVDTLLGIADGFRDACDVAAPGCGVVGGDLSVSPTLTLAVTAFGDLEDRAPVTRTGARPGDVLAVAGDLGRAGAGLWLLFRDGVSPGAVTPGEPDRERAAATRGAHPELVDAQLAPVSPIASGIVAAEGGATAMLDVSDGLVLDARRIAEASEVALRLDPVMIEREAEALRTVDPVVGDRAARFVLAGGEDHALLATFPPDRPLPVGFRPLGTVIALTDAPDGRPDALVGDTPFDSRGGWDPYADWDGNAG
;
A
#
# COMPACT_ATOMS: atom_id res chain seq x y z
N MET A 1 -17.36 38.63 -59.46
CA MET A 1 -18.54 38.42 -58.59
C MET A 1 -18.61 36.95 -58.34
N GLY A 2 -18.11 36.50 -57.18
CA GLY A 2 -18.04 35.13 -56.78
C GLY A 2 -17.91 35.12 -55.27
N GLU A 3 -19.03 34.87 -54.63
CA GLU A 3 -19.17 34.78 -53.17
C GLU A 3 -18.31 33.63 -52.60
N ARG A 4 -17.48 33.95 -51.63
CA ARG A 4 -16.87 32.94 -50.75
C ARG A 4 -17.85 32.64 -49.61
N THR A 5 -18.39 31.46 -49.60
CA THR A 5 -19.14 30.92 -48.46
C THR A 5 -18.17 30.58 -47.38
N ASP A 6 -18.30 31.30 -46.28
CA ASP A 6 -17.65 31.04 -45.00
C ASP A 6 -18.25 29.76 -44.41
N SER A 7 -17.45 28.69 -44.33
CA SER A 7 -17.82 27.43 -43.66
C SER A 7 -17.36 27.48 -42.22
N GLY A 8 -18.33 27.52 -41.32
CA GLY A 8 -18.21 27.66 -39.90
C GLY A 8 -17.20 26.70 -39.25
N SER A 9 -16.46 27.28 -38.35
CA SER A 9 -15.61 26.57 -37.38
C SER A 9 -16.46 25.64 -36.51
N ALA A 10 -16.39 24.37 -36.77
CA ALA A 10 -16.81 23.35 -35.79
C ALA A 10 -15.90 23.51 -34.58
N SER A 11 -16.49 23.86 -33.42
CA SER A 11 -15.87 23.80 -32.13
C SER A 11 -15.52 22.33 -31.85
N GLY A 12 -14.26 21.94 -32.10
CA GLY A 12 -13.72 20.68 -31.69
C GLY A 12 -13.77 20.61 -30.17
N PHE A 13 -14.49 19.64 -29.60
CA PHE A 13 -14.26 19.18 -28.26
C PHE A 13 -12.78 18.81 -28.18
N GLY A 14 -11.99 19.58 -27.43
CA GLY A 14 -10.58 19.35 -27.28
C GLY A 14 -10.39 17.97 -26.63
N MET A 15 -9.86 17.02 -27.39
CA MET A 15 -9.39 15.74 -26.83
C MET A 15 -8.28 16.06 -25.84
N ASN A 16 -8.35 15.50 -24.63
CA ASN A 16 -7.27 15.62 -23.64
C ASN A 16 -5.97 15.13 -24.27
N PRO A 17 -4.85 15.85 -24.10
CA PRO A 17 -3.57 15.45 -24.67
C PRO A 17 -3.14 14.11 -24.07
N THR A 18 -2.53 13.27 -24.94
CA THR A 18 -1.93 11.99 -24.51
C THR A 18 -0.41 12.13 -24.36
N LEU A 19 0.21 11.19 -23.64
CA LEU A 19 1.66 11.12 -23.47
C LEU A 19 2.38 11.14 -24.84
N GLY A 20 1.95 10.30 -25.78
CA GLY A 20 2.50 10.26 -27.13
C GLY A 20 2.23 11.52 -27.95
N GLY A 21 1.13 12.25 -27.65
CA GLY A 21 0.74 13.46 -28.36
C GLY A 21 1.58 14.69 -28.02
N ILE A 22 1.98 14.86 -26.76
CA ILE A 22 2.78 16.03 -26.30
C ILE A 22 4.20 15.67 -25.88
N GLY A 23 4.50 14.40 -25.69
CA GLY A 23 5.82 13.87 -25.31
C GLY A 23 6.18 14.08 -23.84
N GLU A 24 7.26 13.43 -23.43
CA GLU A 24 7.75 13.36 -22.05
C GLU A 24 7.98 14.76 -21.44
N GLY A 25 8.82 15.59 -22.06
CA GLY A 25 9.21 16.89 -21.48
C GLY A 25 8.03 17.84 -21.26
N ALA A 26 6.99 17.82 -22.15
CA ALA A 26 5.80 18.63 -21.96
C ALA A 26 4.89 18.06 -20.87
N THR A 27 4.87 16.75 -20.70
CA THR A 27 4.12 16.06 -19.64
C THR A 27 4.77 16.33 -18.27
N LEU A 28 6.08 16.18 -18.14
CA LEU A 28 6.83 16.44 -16.88
C LEU A 28 6.66 17.90 -16.41
N ARG A 29 6.67 18.89 -17.31
CA ARG A 29 6.39 20.29 -16.94
C ARG A 29 4.99 20.51 -16.33
N GLN A 30 4.03 19.64 -16.58
CA GLN A 30 2.70 19.70 -15.98
C GLN A 30 2.63 18.88 -14.67
N ILE A 31 3.46 17.83 -14.54
CA ILE A 31 3.53 16.97 -13.36
C ILE A 31 4.29 17.66 -12.21
N PHE A 32 5.48 18.21 -12.46
CA PHE A 32 6.37 18.75 -11.43
C PHE A 32 5.70 19.73 -10.45
N PRO A 33 4.86 20.69 -10.89
CA PRO A 33 4.18 21.60 -9.97
C PRO A 33 3.14 20.94 -9.06
N ARG A 34 2.77 19.69 -9.32
CA ARG A 34 1.79 18.92 -8.54
C ARG A 34 2.43 18.01 -7.50
N LEU A 35 3.73 17.71 -7.66
CA LEU A 35 4.43 16.82 -6.76
C LEU A 35 4.62 17.45 -5.36
N PRO A 36 4.56 16.64 -4.30
CA PRO A 36 4.86 17.11 -2.96
C PRO A 36 6.34 17.47 -2.85
N HIS A 37 6.64 18.57 -2.16
CA HIS A 37 8.01 18.99 -1.92
C HIS A 37 8.57 18.33 -0.66
N ALA A 38 9.78 17.76 -0.76
CA ALA A 38 10.43 17.12 0.37
C ALA A 38 11.26 18.12 1.18
N GLU A 39 11.09 18.17 2.50
CA GLU A 39 11.94 19.02 3.38
C GLU A 39 13.42 18.60 3.39
N ALA A 40 13.70 17.31 3.12
CA ALA A 40 15.06 16.80 3.00
C ALA A 40 15.71 17.11 1.67
N GLU A 41 14.99 17.65 0.69
CA GLU A 41 15.49 17.99 -0.64
C GLU A 41 16.46 19.17 -0.59
N LEU A 42 17.62 19.01 -1.22
CA LEU A 42 18.61 20.05 -1.45
C LEU A 42 18.67 20.44 -2.93
N LEU A 43 18.35 19.50 -3.81
CA LEU A 43 18.17 19.65 -5.24
C LEU A 43 17.08 18.68 -5.67
N GLY A 44 16.00 19.20 -6.24
CA GLY A 44 14.81 18.44 -6.64
C GLY A 44 14.74 18.10 -8.12
N PRO A 45 13.51 17.81 -8.64
CA PRO A 45 13.31 17.42 -10.03
C PRO A 45 13.75 18.48 -11.03
N GLY A 46 14.40 18.05 -12.14
CA GLY A 46 14.76 18.93 -13.26
C GLY A 46 16.24 18.91 -13.63
N ASP A 47 17.08 18.24 -12.83
CA ASP A 47 18.48 17.94 -13.16
C ASP A 47 18.63 16.42 -13.33
N ASP A 48 19.85 15.92 -13.65
CA ASP A 48 20.15 14.50 -13.86
C ASP A 48 19.90 13.64 -12.62
N ALA A 49 19.97 14.23 -11.42
CA ALA A 49 19.70 13.56 -10.15
C ALA A 49 19.25 14.53 -9.06
N ALA A 50 18.51 14.02 -8.07
CA ALA A 50 18.18 14.76 -6.85
C ALA A 50 19.32 14.68 -5.81
N VAL A 51 19.40 15.70 -4.93
CA VAL A 51 20.26 15.65 -3.73
C VAL A 51 19.37 15.73 -2.50
N VAL A 52 19.45 14.70 -1.65
CA VAL A 52 18.66 14.55 -0.43
C VAL A 52 19.59 14.53 0.80
N ARG A 53 19.17 15.20 1.86
CA ARG A 53 19.91 15.23 3.13
C ARG A 53 19.83 13.88 3.85
N ALA A 54 20.97 13.42 4.36
CA ALA A 54 21.11 12.26 5.26
C ALA A 54 21.81 12.73 6.55
N PRO A 55 21.07 13.19 7.57
CA PRO A 55 21.63 13.90 8.73
C PRO A 55 22.63 13.07 9.55
N ASP A 56 22.37 11.78 9.78
CA ASP A 56 23.24 10.86 10.52
C ASP A 56 24.16 10.02 9.62
N GLY A 57 24.22 10.33 8.31
CA GLY A 57 25.01 9.60 7.31
C GLY A 57 24.41 8.25 6.89
N ARG A 58 23.19 7.95 7.32
CA ARG A 58 22.42 6.73 6.98
C ARG A 58 21.04 7.12 6.46
N PHE A 59 20.39 6.21 5.72
CA PHE A 59 19.00 6.29 5.38
C PHE A 59 18.42 4.88 5.21
N VAL A 60 17.14 4.72 5.50
CA VAL A 60 16.36 3.56 5.10
C VAL A 60 15.97 3.75 3.64
N VAL A 61 16.01 2.69 2.86
CA VAL A 61 15.56 2.68 1.47
C VAL A 61 14.78 1.41 1.17
N THR A 62 13.65 1.56 0.50
CA THR A 62 12.83 0.47 -0.05
C THR A 62 12.35 0.81 -1.44
N THR A 63 11.86 -0.18 -2.18
CA THR A 63 11.25 0.03 -3.49
C THR A 63 10.17 -0.99 -3.75
N ASP A 64 9.01 -0.52 -4.20
CA ASP A 64 7.89 -1.34 -4.66
C ASP A 64 7.49 -0.98 -6.08
N MET A 65 6.85 -1.95 -6.73
CA MET A 65 6.32 -1.82 -8.07
C MET A 65 4.84 -2.18 -8.10
N MET A 66 4.03 -1.38 -8.79
CA MET A 66 2.64 -1.66 -9.09
C MET A 66 2.45 -1.80 -10.61
N ILE A 67 1.96 -2.94 -11.05
CA ILE A 67 1.74 -3.28 -12.47
C ILE A 67 0.24 -3.39 -12.71
N HIS A 68 -0.25 -2.76 -13.79
CA HIS A 68 -1.63 -2.92 -14.22
C HIS A 68 -1.94 -4.39 -14.51
N GLY A 69 -2.97 -4.91 -13.88
CA GLY A 69 -3.38 -6.30 -13.93
C GLY A 69 -3.20 -7.00 -12.58
N PRO A 70 -2.01 -7.42 -12.18
CA PRO A 70 -1.82 -8.09 -10.89
C PRO A 70 -2.06 -7.20 -9.68
N ASP A 71 -1.60 -5.93 -9.70
CA ASP A 71 -1.58 -5.09 -8.51
C ASP A 71 -2.73 -4.07 -8.47
N PHE A 72 -3.20 -3.64 -9.63
CA PHE A 72 -4.36 -2.75 -9.75
C PHE A 72 -5.07 -2.91 -11.09
N ARG A 73 -6.31 -2.42 -11.15
CA ARG A 73 -7.12 -2.37 -12.37
C ARG A 73 -7.61 -0.93 -12.60
N SER A 74 -7.25 -0.36 -13.76
CA SER A 74 -7.63 1.02 -14.12
C SER A 74 -9.14 1.23 -14.24
N ALA A 75 -9.93 0.17 -14.37
CA ALA A 75 -11.37 0.26 -14.33
C ALA A 75 -11.93 0.43 -12.91
N TRP A 76 -11.20 -0.02 -11.88
CA TRP A 76 -11.60 0.10 -10.48
C TRP A 76 -11.04 1.34 -9.80
N SER A 77 -9.78 1.68 -10.10
CA SER A 77 -9.05 2.78 -9.46
C SER A 77 -9.14 4.06 -10.28
N THR A 78 -9.26 5.19 -9.60
CA THR A 78 -8.98 6.49 -10.21
C THR A 78 -7.46 6.72 -10.31
N PRO A 79 -6.99 7.63 -11.16
CA PRO A 79 -5.57 7.99 -11.18
C PRO A 79 -5.04 8.48 -9.82
N HIS A 80 -5.86 9.22 -9.07
CA HIS A 80 -5.54 9.66 -7.72
C HIS A 80 -5.35 8.47 -6.75
N ASP A 81 -6.26 7.48 -6.79
CA ASP A 81 -6.14 6.27 -5.96
C ASP A 81 -4.81 5.54 -6.22
N LEU A 82 -4.37 5.48 -7.49
CA LEU A 82 -3.10 4.82 -7.86
C LEU A 82 -1.88 5.54 -7.26
N GLY A 83 -1.82 6.87 -7.36
CA GLY A 83 -0.75 7.66 -6.76
C GLY A 83 -0.73 7.56 -5.24
N TRP A 84 -1.91 7.63 -4.62
CA TRP A 84 -2.09 7.45 -3.18
C TRP A 84 -1.61 6.07 -2.72
N LYS A 85 -2.11 5.00 -3.34
CA LYS A 85 -1.75 3.62 -2.98
C LYS A 85 -0.25 3.37 -3.14
N ALA A 86 0.34 3.78 -4.27
CA ALA A 86 1.77 3.62 -4.53
C ALA A 86 2.63 4.38 -3.51
N ALA A 87 2.21 5.58 -3.07
CA ALA A 87 2.88 6.29 -1.98
C ALA A 87 2.74 5.51 -0.67
N MET A 88 1.52 5.11 -0.31
CA MET A 88 1.20 4.54 1.00
C MET A 88 1.93 3.23 1.25
N SER A 89 2.01 2.32 0.26
CA SER A 89 2.77 1.06 0.35
C SER A 89 4.23 1.31 0.70
N ASN A 90 4.89 2.21 -0.03
CA ASN A 90 6.31 2.51 0.21
C ASN A 90 6.58 3.29 1.51
N LEU A 91 5.66 4.18 1.91
CA LEU A 91 5.74 4.89 3.20
C LEU A 91 5.58 3.92 4.37
N ALA A 92 4.72 2.88 4.23
CA ALA A 92 4.53 1.84 5.23
C ALA A 92 5.80 1.02 5.49
N ASP A 93 6.54 0.65 4.44
CA ASP A 93 7.83 -0.03 4.57
C ASP A 93 8.84 0.79 5.37
N VAL A 94 8.95 2.09 5.04
CA VAL A 94 9.84 3.00 5.79
C VAL A 94 9.41 3.09 7.25
N ALA A 95 8.11 3.22 7.52
CA ALA A 95 7.56 3.26 8.88
C ALA A 95 7.79 1.95 9.63
N ALA A 96 7.70 0.80 8.95
CA ALA A 96 7.97 -0.53 9.51
C ALA A 96 9.41 -0.71 10.00
N MET A 97 10.36 0.11 9.47
CA MET A 97 11.74 0.17 9.97
C MET A 97 11.92 1.13 11.15
N GLY A 98 10.86 1.77 11.66
CA GLY A 98 10.93 2.80 12.70
C GLY A 98 11.53 4.13 12.23
N ALA A 99 11.54 4.37 10.91
CA ALA A 99 12.08 5.56 10.27
C ALA A 99 10.98 6.55 9.89
N ARG A 100 11.33 7.83 9.80
CA ARG A 100 10.49 8.88 9.24
C ARG A 100 10.70 8.95 7.72
N PRO A 101 9.65 8.78 6.89
CA PRO A 101 9.78 8.98 5.45
C PRO A 101 10.26 10.41 5.12
N THR A 102 11.17 10.53 4.13
CA THR A 102 11.79 11.81 3.78
C THR A 102 11.70 12.17 2.32
N ALA A 103 11.75 11.18 1.43
CA ALA A 103 11.72 11.41 -0.01
C ALA A 103 11.20 10.20 -0.77
N LEU A 104 10.61 10.43 -1.93
CA LEU A 104 10.22 9.43 -2.92
C LEU A 104 10.90 9.71 -4.25
N VAL A 105 11.27 8.65 -4.96
CA VAL A 105 11.66 8.67 -6.39
C VAL A 105 10.67 7.78 -7.13
N VAL A 106 10.04 8.31 -8.20
CA VAL A 106 8.92 7.65 -8.88
C VAL A 106 9.23 7.45 -10.34
N ALA A 107 9.33 6.21 -10.80
CA ALA A 107 9.43 5.86 -12.21
C ALA A 107 8.07 5.36 -12.71
N ILE A 108 7.57 5.93 -13.80
CA ILE A 108 6.33 5.54 -14.46
C ILE A 108 6.62 5.11 -15.90
N ALA A 109 6.21 3.89 -16.26
CA ALA A 109 6.15 3.45 -17.64
C ALA A 109 4.69 3.33 -18.07
N ALA A 110 4.31 4.01 -19.17
CA ALA A 110 2.92 4.11 -19.59
C ALA A 110 2.74 3.95 -21.10
N PRO A 111 1.57 3.46 -21.57
CA PRO A 111 1.21 3.47 -22.99
C PRO A 111 1.22 4.88 -23.57
N LEU A 112 1.59 5.00 -24.85
CA LEU A 112 1.62 6.30 -25.56
C LEU A 112 0.26 7.00 -25.61
N GLU A 113 -0.82 6.23 -25.59
CA GLU A 113 -2.21 6.70 -25.59
C GLU A 113 -2.69 7.14 -24.20
N THR A 114 -1.89 6.99 -23.15
CA THR A 114 -2.26 7.39 -21.78
C THR A 114 -2.57 8.89 -21.75
N PRO A 115 -3.77 9.30 -21.33
CA PRO A 115 -4.11 10.71 -21.16
C PRO A 115 -3.17 11.38 -20.14
N VAL A 116 -2.72 12.58 -20.43
CA VAL A 116 -1.88 13.35 -19.49
C VAL A 116 -2.60 13.57 -18.16
N ASP A 117 -3.92 13.77 -18.18
CA ASP A 117 -4.72 13.90 -16.96
C ASP A 117 -4.63 12.66 -16.03
N THR A 118 -4.38 11.48 -16.59
CA THR A 118 -4.11 10.27 -15.78
C THR A 118 -2.81 10.44 -14.98
N LEU A 119 -1.74 10.89 -15.63
CA LEU A 119 -0.44 11.12 -14.96
C LEU A 119 -0.50 12.27 -13.95
N LEU A 120 -1.28 13.31 -14.26
CA LEU A 120 -1.53 14.42 -13.31
C LEU A 120 -2.32 13.95 -12.09
N GLY A 121 -3.34 13.12 -12.27
CA GLY A 121 -4.10 12.55 -11.17
C GLY A 121 -3.25 11.63 -10.28
N ILE A 122 -2.34 10.85 -10.87
CA ILE A 122 -1.36 10.06 -10.10
C ILE A 122 -0.46 10.98 -9.27
N ALA A 123 0.05 12.08 -9.84
CA ALA A 123 0.86 13.06 -9.12
C ALA A 123 0.10 13.73 -7.96
N ASP A 124 -1.17 14.06 -8.16
CA ASP A 124 -2.06 14.57 -7.11
C ASP A 124 -2.23 13.55 -5.97
N GLY A 125 -2.38 12.25 -6.30
CA GLY A 125 -2.44 11.16 -5.31
C GLY A 125 -1.17 11.05 -4.47
N PHE A 126 0.01 11.14 -5.08
CA PHE A 126 1.29 11.19 -4.35
C PHE A 126 1.36 12.39 -3.40
N ARG A 127 0.97 13.58 -3.88
CA ARG A 127 0.95 14.79 -3.05
C ARG A 127 0.08 14.60 -1.82
N ASP A 128 -1.18 14.23 -2.03
CA ASP A 128 -2.17 14.16 -0.97
C ASP A 128 -1.83 13.06 0.05
N ALA A 129 -1.27 11.92 -0.40
CA ALA A 129 -0.78 10.87 0.49
C ALA A 129 0.41 11.34 1.36
N CYS A 130 1.39 12.02 0.78
CA CYS A 130 2.51 12.59 1.54
C CYS A 130 2.05 13.65 2.54
N ASP A 131 1.18 14.58 2.11
CA ASP A 131 0.67 15.65 2.97
C ASP A 131 -0.08 15.11 4.20
N VAL A 132 -0.84 14.03 4.02
CA VAL A 132 -1.65 13.43 5.09
C VAL A 132 -0.84 12.49 5.99
N ALA A 133 -0.06 11.57 5.39
CA ALA A 133 0.54 10.46 6.12
C ALA A 133 2.01 10.70 6.52
N ALA A 134 2.74 11.50 5.75
CA ALA A 134 4.17 11.75 5.95
C ALA A 134 4.52 13.23 5.68
N PRO A 135 4.00 14.19 6.47
CA PRO A 135 4.29 15.62 6.28
C PRO A 135 5.79 15.88 6.20
N GLY A 136 6.21 16.61 5.16
CA GLY A 136 7.62 16.88 4.89
C GLY A 136 8.32 15.85 4.00
N CYS A 137 7.67 14.72 3.67
CA CYS A 137 8.10 13.81 2.61
C CYS A 137 7.59 14.30 1.25
N GLY A 138 8.37 14.10 0.19
CA GLY A 138 7.95 14.50 -1.14
C GLY A 138 8.65 13.75 -2.26
N VAL A 139 8.21 13.96 -3.50
CA VAL A 139 8.81 13.35 -4.68
C VAL A 139 9.95 14.22 -5.18
N VAL A 140 11.17 13.72 -5.09
CA VAL A 140 12.40 14.45 -5.40
C VAL A 140 12.95 14.15 -6.79
N GLY A 141 12.43 13.14 -7.47
CA GLY A 141 12.88 12.74 -8.81
C GLY A 141 12.11 11.55 -9.35
N GLY A 142 12.46 11.11 -10.54
CA GLY A 142 11.84 9.96 -11.18
C GLY A 142 12.15 9.87 -12.66
N ASP A 143 11.39 9.03 -13.34
CA ASP A 143 11.49 8.79 -14.78
C ASP A 143 10.08 8.62 -15.38
N LEU A 144 9.92 9.01 -16.64
CA LEU A 144 8.70 8.77 -17.41
C LEU A 144 9.05 8.09 -18.74
N SER A 145 8.70 6.84 -18.86
CA SER A 145 9.05 6.00 -20.01
C SER A 145 7.81 5.41 -20.69
N VAL A 146 8.03 4.70 -21.78
CA VAL A 146 6.98 4.09 -22.60
C VAL A 146 6.94 2.57 -22.38
N SER A 147 5.74 2.05 -22.14
CA SER A 147 5.49 0.59 -22.00
C SER A 147 4.07 0.29 -22.50
N PRO A 148 3.79 -0.92 -23.00
CA PRO A 148 2.40 -1.34 -23.28
C PRO A 148 1.53 -1.47 -22.02
N THR A 149 2.14 -1.52 -20.83
CA THR A 149 1.45 -1.69 -19.54
C THR A 149 1.80 -0.55 -18.61
N LEU A 150 0.78 0.09 -18.01
CA LEU A 150 1.00 1.10 -16.98
C LEU A 150 1.64 0.45 -15.75
N THR A 151 2.82 0.95 -15.41
CA THR A 151 3.62 0.47 -14.28
C THR A 151 4.15 1.66 -13.49
N LEU A 152 4.04 1.59 -12.18
CA LEU A 152 4.59 2.56 -11.24
C LEU A 152 5.65 1.85 -10.39
N ALA A 153 6.88 2.36 -10.37
CA ALA A 153 7.93 1.90 -9.46
C ALA A 153 8.30 3.08 -8.55
N VAL A 154 8.22 2.86 -7.25
CA VAL A 154 8.46 3.89 -6.25
C VAL A 154 9.62 3.45 -5.37
N THR A 155 10.60 4.33 -5.19
CA THR A 155 11.66 4.15 -4.19
C THR A 155 11.46 5.17 -3.09
N ALA A 156 11.34 4.71 -1.84
CA ALA A 156 11.19 5.57 -0.68
C ALA A 156 12.45 5.61 0.17
N PHE A 157 12.72 6.79 0.73
CA PHE A 157 13.82 7.03 1.66
C PHE A 157 13.29 7.47 3.01
N GLY A 158 13.97 7.04 4.09
CA GLY A 158 13.62 7.39 5.46
C GLY A 158 14.83 7.73 6.31
N ASP A 159 14.61 8.59 7.30
CA ASP A 159 15.58 8.98 8.31
C ASP A 159 15.28 8.28 9.64
N LEU A 160 16.29 7.63 10.20
CA LEU A 160 16.18 6.97 11.52
C LEU A 160 16.32 7.96 12.67
N GLU A 161 16.77 9.20 12.42
CA GLU A 161 16.96 10.24 13.44
C GLU A 161 17.78 9.71 14.63
N ASP A 162 18.94 9.13 14.31
CA ASP A 162 19.89 8.48 15.24
C ASP A 162 19.36 7.19 15.93
N ARG A 163 18.11 6.79 15.72
CA ARG A 163 17.56 5.53 16.26
C ARG A 163 18.19 4.30 15.57
N ALA A 164 18.15 3.16 16.25
CA ALA A 164 18.39 1.87 15.60
C ALA A 164 17.18 1.48 14.74
N PRO A 165 17.36 0.84 13.57
CA PRO A 165 16.24 0.33 12.81
C PRO A 165 15.54 -0.79 13.57
N VAL A 166 14.21 -0.80 13.53
CA VAL A 166 13.43 -1.97 13.92
C VAL A 166 13.39 -2.91 12.72
N THR A 167 13.61 -4.19 12.96
CA THR A 167 13.69 -5.20 11.91
C THR A 167 12.70 -6.34 12.18
N ARG A 168 12.55 -7.27 11.25
CA ARG A 168 11.78 -8.50 11.45
C ARG A 168 12.44 -9.45 12.47
N THR A 169 13.74 -9.27 12.74
CA THR A 169 14.49 -10.03 13.72
C THR A 169 14.47 -9.36 15.08
N GLY A 170 14.34 -10.12 16.16
CA GLY A 170 14.47 -9.61 17.52
C GLY A 170 13.27 -9.86 18.42
N ALA A 171 12.18 -10.45 17.90
CA ALA A 171 11.06 -10.94 18.70
C ALA A 171 11.54 -12.02 19.68
N ARG A 172 11.06 -11.98 20.93
CA ARG A 172 11.50 -12.89 22.01
C ARG A 172 10.32 -13.59 22.66
N PRO A 173 10.47 -14.86 23.05
CA PRO A 173 9.43 -15.53 23.82
C PRO A 173 9.00 -14.70 25.03
N GLY A 174 7.69 -14.51 25.18
CA GLY A 174 7.08 -13.65 26.19
C GLY A 174 6.70 -12.24 25.71
N ASP A 175 7.21 -11.78 24.55
CA ASP A 175 6.81 -10.50 23.99
C ASP A 175 5.32 -10.49 23.62
N VAL A 176 4.70 -9.32 23.74
CA VAL A 176 3.34 -9.07 23.27
C VAL A 176 3.37 -8.80 21.78
N LEU A 177 2.61 -9.57 21.00
CA LEU A 177 2.35 -9.28 19.59
C LEU A 177 1.22 -8.26 19.49
N ALA A 178 1.43 -7.16 18.79
CA ALA A 178 0.47 -6.06 18.69
C ALA A 178 0.43 -5.45 17.28
N VAL A 179 -0.66 -4.77 16.94
CA VAL A 179 -0.88 -4.14 15.65
C VAL A 179 -1.35 -2.70 15.80
N ALA A 180 -0.91 -1.83 14.90
CA ALA A 180 -1.47 -0.50 14.65
C ALA A 180 -2.02 -0.45 13.22
N GLY A 181 -3.14 0.22 13.00
CA GLY A 181 -3.84 0.28 11.71
C GLY A 181 -4.95 -0.77 11.58
N ASP A 182 -5.57 -0.81 10.42
CA ASP A 182 -6.70 -1.69 10.11
C ASP A 182 -6.24 -3.08 9.68
N LEU A 183 -7.12 -4.08 9.85
CA LEU A 183 -6.90 -5.45 9.39
C LEU A 183 -8.13 -5.97 8.64
N GLY A 184 -7.91 -6.48 7.44
CA GLY A 184 -8.92 -7.15 6.61
C GLY A 184 -9.84 -6.23 5.83
N ARG A 185 -9.74 -4.90 5.97
CA ARG A 185 -10.58 -3.94 5.21
C ARG A 185 -10.25 -3.98 3.73
N ALA A 186 -8.96 -3.85 3.38
CA ALA A 186 -8.52 -3.87 2.00
C ALA A 186 -8.85 -5.21 1.33
N GLY A 187 -8.58 -6.33 1.99
CA GLY A 187 -8.94 -7.66 1.48
C GLY A 187 -10.45 -7.85 1.28
N ALA A 188 -11.30 -7.30 2.16
CA ALA A 188 -12.75 -7.31 1.99
C ALA A 188 -13.20 -6.42 0.82
N GLY A 189 -12.59 -5.26 0.65
CA GLY A 189 -12.80 -4.36 -0.49
C GLY A 189 -12.46 -5.02 -1.82
N LEU A 190 -11.31 -5.68 -1.88
CA LEU A 190 -10.89 -6.45 -3.06
C LEU A 190 -11.90 -7.57 -3.40
N TRP A 191 -12.33 -8.31 -2.37
CA TRP A 191 -13.36 -9.33 -2.56
C TRP A 191 -14.66 -8.74 -3.12
N LEU A 192 -15.10 -7.57 -2.66
CA LEU A 192 -16.30 -6.88 -3.18
C LEU A 192 -16.11 -6.47 -4.65
N LEU A 193 -14.96 -5.94 -5.02
CA LEU A 193 -14.64 -5.57 -6.40
C LEU A 193 -14.66 -6.78 -7.33
N PHE A 194 -14.10 -7.92 -6.92
CA PHE A 194 -14.19 -9.17 -7.68
C PHE A 194 -15.60 -9.76 -7.74
N ARG A 195 -16.42 -9.57 -6.72
CA ARG A 195 -17.80 -10.07 -6.69
C ARG A 195 -18.75 -9.22 -7.54
N ASP A 196 -18.66 -7.90 -7.43
CA ASP A 196 -19.66 -6.96 -7.94
C ASP A 196 -19.13 -5.95 -8.95
N GLY A 197 -17.81 -5.67 -8.94
CA GLY A 197 -17.13 -4.68 -9.81
C GLY A 197 -16.65 -5.26 -11.15
N VAL A 198 -17.21 -6.40 -11.59
CA VAL A 198 -16.85 -7.09 -12.82
C VAL A 198 -18.05 -7.24 -13.75
N SER A 199 -17.82 -7.38 -15.05
CA SER A 199 -18.85 -7.56 -16.08
C SER A 199 -19.46 -8.96 -15.99
N PRO A 200 -20.78 -9.11 -15.77
CA PRO A 200 -21.42 -10.42 -15.74
C PRO A 200 -21.44 -11.04 -17.13
N GLY A 201 -20.93 -12.26 -17.25
CA GLY A 201 -20.93 -13.01 -18.53
C GLY A 201 -19.92 -12.53 -19.56
N ALA A 202 -18.89 -11.76 -19.14
CA ALA A 202 -17.78 -11.39 -19.99
C ALA A 202 -17.04 -12.64 -20.52
N VAL A 203 -16.40 -12.51 -21.70
CA VAL A 203 -15.59 -13.56 -22.31
C VAL A 203 -14.40 -13.93 -21.41
N THR A 204 -13.81 -12.91 -20.78
CA THR A 204 -12.77 -13.09 -19.77
C THR A 204 -13.43 -13.07 -18.39
N PRO A 205 -13.37 -14.18 -17.63
CA PRO A 205 -13.88 -14.20 -16.26
C PRO A 205 -13.19 -13.13 -15.40
N GLY A 206 -13.99 -12.36 -14.64
CA GLY A 206 -13.43 -11.31 -13.78
C GLY A 206 -13.03 -10.03 -14.52
N GLU A 207 -13.46 -9.83 -15.78
CA GLU A 207 -13.23 -8.59 -16.51
C GLU A 207 -13.76 -7.38 -15.73
N PRO A 208 -12.92 -6.40 -15.37
CA PRO A 208 -13.31 -5.29 -14.53
C PRO A 208 -14.25 -4.34 -15.28
N ASP A 209 -15.25 -3.83 -14.54
CA ASP A 209 -16.28 -2.93 -15.04
C ASP A 209 -16.29 -1.64 -14.22
N ARG A 210 -16.04 -0.51 -14.85
CA ARG A 210 -15.91 0.80 -14.20
C ARG A 210 -17.20 1.27 -13.53
N GLU A 211 -18.35 1.09 -14.18
CA GLU A 211 -19.63 1.55 -13.63
C GLU A 211 -20.04 0.69 -12.43
N ARG A 212 -19.83 -0.60 -12.54
CA ARG A 212 -20.11 -1.54 -11.45
C ARG A 212 -19.16 -1.33 -10.27
N ALA A 213 -17.87 -1.12 -10.53
CA ALA A 213 -16.90 -0.81 -9.49
C ALA A 213 -17.26 0.50 -8.75
N ALA A 214 -17.65 1.54 -9.49
CA ALA A 214 -18.12 2.79 -8.89
C ALA A 214 -19.40 2.60 -8.06
N ALA A 215 -20.34 1.77 -8.53
CA ALA A 215 -21.53 1.42 -7.76
C ALA A 215 -21.19 0.62 -6.49
N THR A 216 -20.24 -0.33 -6.58
CA THR A 216 -19.74 -1.12 -5.44
C THR A 216 -19.05 -0.22 -4.41
N ARG A 217 -18.20 0.72 -4.87
CA ARG A 217 -17.56 1.73 -4.01
C ARG A 217 -18.60 2.61 -3.31
N GLY A 218 -19.64 3.03 -4.04
CA GLY A 218 -20.74 3.82 -3.46
C GLY A 218 -21.57 3.06 -2.43
N ALA A 219 -21.72 1.73 -2.57
CA ALA A 219 -22.43 0.88 -1.64
C ALA A 219 -21.61 0.48 -0.40
N HIS A 220 -20.28 0.34 -0.54
CA HIS A 220 -19.34 -0.16 0.47
C HIS A 220 -18.07 0.72 0.54
N PRO A 221 -18.21 2.05 0.76
CA PRO A 221 -17.10 2.98 0.60
C PRO A 221 -15.91 2.64 1.50
N GLU A 222 -16.12 2.36 2.78
CA GLU A 222 -15.02 2.14 3.74
C GLU A 222 -14.16 0.92 3.41
N LEU A 223 -14.73 -0.13 2.83
CA LEU A 223 -13.99 -1.32 2.44
C LEU A 223 -13.31 -1.14 1.08
N VAL A 224 -14.03 -0.57 0.11
CA VAL A 224 -13.48 -0.39 -1.25
C VAL A 224 -12.41 0.71 -1.25
N ASP A 225 -12.61 1.80 -0.49
CA ASP A 225 -11.58 2.84 -0.33
C ASP A 225 -10.32 2.29 0.36
N ALA A 226 -10.47 1.41 1.36
CA ALA A 226 -9.33 0.75 2.00
C ALA A 226 -8.48 -0.07 1.00
N GLN A 227 -9.10 -0.66 -0.03
CA GLN A 227 -8.39 -1.38 -1.10
C GLN A 227 -7.77 -0.43 -2.13
N LEU A 228 -8.49 0.60 -2.55
CA LEU A 228 -8.08 1.47 -3.66
C LEU A 228 -7.14 2.59 -3.22
N ALA A 229 -7.32 3.08 -2.00
CA ALA A 229 -6.54 4.17 -1.39
C ALA A 229 -6.33 3.88 0.12
N PRO A 230 -5.50 2.87 0.47
CA PRO A 230 -5.29 2.46 1.86
C PRO A 230 -4.72 3.59 2.72
N VAL A 231 -4.95 3.51 4.04
CA VAL A 231 -4.42 4.46 5.03
C VAL A 231 -3.56 3.67 6.03
N SER A 232 -2.25 3.72 5.85
CA SER A 232 -1.29 3.12 6.77
C SER A 232 -0.97 4.05 7.95
N PRO A 233 -0.75 3.51 9.16
CA PRO A 233 -0.42 4.29 10.35
C PRO A 233 1.07 4.69 10.38
N ILE A 234 1.54 5.45 9.41
CA ILE A 234 2.96 5.79 9.19
C ILE A 234 3.63 6.34 10.46
N ALA A 235 2.96 7.26 11.16
CA ALA A 235 3.51 7.84 12.39
C ALA A 235 3.72 6.80 13.51
N SER A 236 2.99 5.68 13.49
CA SER A 236 3.12 4.62 14.49
C SER A 236 4.44 3.86 14.39
N GLY A 237 5.16 3.93 13.26
CA GLY A 237 6.49 3.32 13.12
C GLY A 237 7.50 3.91 14.10
N ILE A 238 7.61 5.23 14.16
CA ILE A 238 8.48 5.94 15.13
C ILE A 238 8.01 5.66 16.56
N VAL A 239 6.70 5.74 16.80
CA VAL A 239 6.11 5.46 18.12
C VAL A 239 6.44 4.04 18.60
N ALA A 240 6.44 3.05 17.70
CA ALA A 240 6.86 1.69 18.00
C ALA A 240 8.35 1.60 18.35
N ALA A 241 9.22 2.22 17.55
CA ALA A 241 10.66 2.23 17.79
C ALA A 241 11.02 2.87 19.15
N GLU A 242 10.43 4.02 19.48
CA GLU A 242 10.59 4.70 20.76
C GLU A 242 9.98 3.91 21.92
N GLY A 243 8.88 3.18 21.65
CA GLY A 243 8.23 2.28 22.60
C GLY A 243 9.00 0.99 22.87
N GLY A 244 10.10 0.75 22.15
CA GLY A 244 10.97 -0.40 22.33
C GLY A 244 10.47 -1.65 21.62
N ALA A 245 9.87 -1.50 20.45
CA ALA A 245 9.53 -2.65 19.59
C ALA A 245 10.76 -3.55 19.39
N THR A 246 10.58 -4.85 19.61
CA THR A 246 11.64 -5.85 19.46
C THR A 246 11.73 -6.38 18.03
N ALA A 247 10.60 -6.46 17.33
CA ALA A 247 10.52 -6.70 15.89
C ALA A 247 9.32 -5.95 15.30
N MET A 248 9.35 -5.65 13.98
CA MET A 248 8.26 -5.00 13.27
C MET A 248 8.34 -5.27 11.77
N LEU A 249 7.17 -5.28 11.12
CA LEU A 249 6.97 -5.18 9.68
C LEU A 249 5.59 -4.56 9.40
N ASP A 250 5.31 -4.19 8.14
CA ASP A 250 3.96 -3.86 7.69
C ASP A 250 3.21 -5.13 7.23
N VAL A 251 1.89 -5.10 7.32
CA VAL A 251 1.00 -6.17 6.87
C VAL A 251 0.55 -5.87 5.45
N SER A 252 1.31 -6.33 4.47
CA SER A 252 1.06 -6.13 3.04
C SER A 252 0.39 -7.32 2.37
N ASP A 253 0.77 -8.54 2.72
CA ASP A 253 0.29 -9.77 2.08
C ASP A 253 -0.77 -10.51 2.91
N GLY A 254 -0.94 -10.13 4.16
CA GLY A 254 -1.92 -10.67 5.10
C GLY A 254 -1.29 -11.05 6.44
N LEU A 255 -2.06 -10.84 7.51
CA LEU A 255 -1.57 -10.94 8.89
C LEU A 255 -0.80 -12.23 9.18
N VAL A 256 -1.34 -13.39 8.78
CA VAL A 256 -0.70 -14.68 9.07
C VAL A 256 0.59 -14.86 8.27
N LEU A 257 0.59 -14.50 6.97
CA LEU A 257 1.78 -14.62 6.13
C LEU A 257 2.90 -13.71 6.61
N ASP A 258 2.57 -12.47 6.96
CA ASP A 258 3.53 -11.49 7.44
C ASP A 258 4.02 -11.82 8.86
N ALA A 259 3.13 -12.32 9.74
CA ALA A 259 3.54 -12.83 11.06
C ALA A 259 4.54 -14.00 10.96
N ARG A 260 4.38 -14.91 9.98
CA ARG A 260 5.36 -15.97 9.70
C ARG A 260 6.74 -15.43 9.37
N ARG A 261 6.83 -14.31 8.65
CA ARG A 261 8.12 -13.66 8.33
C ARG A 261 8.85 -13.16 9.58
N ILE A 262 8.12 -12.62 10.58
CA ILE A 262 8.71 -12.30 11.89
C ILE A 262 9.12 -13.57 12.61
N ALA A 263 8.26 -14.59 12.63
CA ALA A 263 8.53 -15.87 13.31
C ALA A 263 9.81 -16.52 12.75
N GLU A 264 9.94 -16.61 11.44
CA GLU A 264 11.11 -17.17 10.76
C GLU A 264 12.37 -16.35 11.02
N ALA A 265 12.29 -15.01 10.87
CA ALA A 265 13.44 -14.12 11.06
C ALA A 265 13.93 -14.08 12.50
N SER A 266 13.04 -14.30 13.48
CA SER A 266 13.35 -14.27 14.92
C SER A 266 13.53 -15.65 15.54
N GLU A 267 13.36 -16.75 14.79
CA GLU A 267 13.43 -18.13 15.27
C GLU A 267 12.48 -18.42 16.46
N VAL A 268 11.23 -17.94 16.35
CA VAL A 268 10.17 -18.07 17.35
C VAL A 268 8.87 -18.54 16.70
N ALA A 269 7.80 -18.76 17.49
CA ALA A 269 6.45 -18.86 16.96
C ALA A 269 5.59 -17.71 17.50
N LEU A 270 4.64 -17.24 16.68
CA LEU A 270 3.70 -16.19 17.04
C LEU A 270 2.34 -16.81 17.27
N ARG A 271 1.80 -16.66 18.48
CA ARG A 271 0.48 -17.17 18.85
C ARG A 271 -0.51 -16.01 18.83
N LEU A 272 -1.36 -15.96 17.79
CA LEU A 272 -2.50 -15.06 17.70
C LEU A 272 -3.60 -15.53 18.67
N ASP A 273 -4.12 -14.62 19.49
CA ASP A 273 -5.20 -14.93 20.43
C ASP A 273 -6.55 -14.96 19.66
N PRO A 274 -7.27 -16.09 19.65
CA PRO A 274 -8.55 -16.20 18.96
C PRO A 274 -9.60 -15.17 19.42
N VAL A 275 -9.56 -14.75 20.69
CA VAL A 275 -10.48 -13.73 21.22
C VAL A 275 -10.15 -12.35 20.64
N MET A 276 -8.86 -12.01 20.48
CA MET A 276 -8.44 -10.75 19.88
C MET A 276 -8.75 -10.75 18.38
N ILE A 277 -8.51 -11.86 17.67
CA ILE A 277 -8.88 -12.00 16.25
C ILE A 277 -10.39 -11.86 16.07
N GLU A 278 -11.21 -12.44 16.94
CA GLU A 278 -12.67 -12.28 16.86
C GLU A 278 -13.11 -10.82 17.14
N ARG A 279 -12.41 -10.08 18.01
CA ARG A 279 -12.66 -8.64 18.21
C ARG A 279 -12.36 -7.83 16.94
N GLU A 280 -11.26 -8.12 16.23
CA GLU A 280 -10.97 -7.50 14.94
C GLU A 280 -12.04 -7.85 13.89
N ALA A 281 -12.47 -9.10 13.85
CA ALA A 281 -13.53 -9.55 12.95
C ALA A 281 -14.88 -8.86 13.26
N GLU A 282 -15.22 -8.64 14.54
CA GLU A 282 -16.42 -7.91 14.93
C GLU A 282 -16.31 -6.41 14.60
N ALA A 283 -15.13 -5.81 14.78
CA ALA A 283 -14.86 -4.45 14.33
C ALA A 283 -15.08 -4.32 12.81
N LEU A 284 -14.58 -5.28 12.02
CA LEU A 284 -14.79 -5.30 10.56
C LEU A 284 -16.28 -5.48 10.18
N ARG A 285 -17.04 -6.33 10.88
CA ARG A 285 -18.50 -6.45 10.69
C ARG A 285 -19.25 -5.17 11.06
N THR A 286 -18.74 -4.41 12.01
CA THR A 286 -19.30 -3.11 12.40
C THR A 286 -19.08 -2.05 11.31
N VAL A 287 -17.94 -2.10 10.62
CA VAL A 287 -17.64 -1.24 9.45
C VAL A 287 -18.64 -1.55 8.34
N ASP A 288 -18.78 -2.82 7.96
CA ASP A 288 -19.76 -3.24 6.96
C ASP A 288 -20.22 -4.69 7.20
N PRO A 289 -21.52 -4.91 7.51
CA PRO A 289 -22.06 -6.23 7.75
C PRO A 289 -21.97 -7.20 6.56
N VAL A 290 -21.69 -6.72 5.36
CA VAL A 290 -21.55 -7.52 4.14
C VAL A 290 -20.47 -8.60 4.26
N VAL A 291 -19.45 -8.37 5.10
CA VAL A 291 -18.36 -9.32 5.31
C VAL A 291 -18.81 -10.61 6.01
N GLY A 292 -19.85 -10.54 6.87
CA GLY A 292 -20.49 -11.69 7.50
C GLY A 292 -19.50 -12.62 8.21
N ASP A 293 -19.66 -13.92 7.98
CA ASP A 293 -18.78 -14.96 8.55
C ASP A 293 -17.35 -14.96 7.98
N ARG A 294 -17.11 -14.22 6.90
CA ARG A 294 -15.78 -14.09 6.29
C ARG A 294 -14.86 -13.11 7.03
N ALA A 295 -15.39 -12.31 7.96
CA ALA A 295 -14.64 -11.26 8.63
C ALA A 295 -13.34 -11.76 9.26
N ALA A 296 -13.36 -12.86 10.02
CA ALA A 296 -12.15 -13.43 10.62
C ALA A 296 -11.12 -13.87 9.57
N ARG A 297 -11.57 -14.38 8.41
CA ARG A 297 -10.66 -14.74 7.31
C ARG A 297 -10.04 -13.52 6.65
N PHE A 298 -10.79 -12.43 6.46
CA PHE A 298 -10.22 -11.18 5.97
C PHE A 298 -9.18 -10.62 6.94
N VAL A 299 -9.45 -10.62 8.24
CA VAL A 299 -8.48 -10.20 9.28
C VAL A 299 -7.19 -11.03 9.22
N LEU A 300 -7.29 -12.35 9.05
CA LEU A 300 -6.13 -13.25 9.08
C LEU A 300 -5.34 -13.30 7.77
N ALA A 301 -6.03 -13.14 6.62
CA ALA A 301 -5.44 -13.41 5.32
C ALA A 301 -5.70 -12.31 4.26
N GLY A 302 -6.39 -11.23 4.61
CA GLY A 302 -6.52 -10.07 3.75
C GLY A 302 -5.21 -9.30 3.69
N GLY A 303 -4.75 -8.99 2.47
CA GLY A 303 -3.58 -8.16 2.23
C GLY A 303 -3.93 -6.70 2.00
N GLU A 304 -2.90 -5.88 1.81
CA GLU A 304 -2.91 -4.47 1.39
C GLU A 304 -3.49 -3.47 2.40
N ASP A 305 -3.67 -3.86 3.66
CA ASP A 305 -4.05 -2.92 4.73
C ASP A 305 -2.86 -2.06 5.19
N HIS A 306 -1.63 -2.51 4.99
CA HIS A 306 -0.38 -1.85 5.41
C HIS A 306 -0.39 -1.41 6.89
N ALA A 307 -1.02 -2.20 7.76
CA ALA A 307 -0.95 -2.05 9.20
C ALA A 307 0.47 -2.40 9.69
N LEU A 308 0.89 -1.86 10.84
CA LEU A 308 2.18 -2.20 11.44
C LEU A 308 2.00 -3.31 12.47
N LEU A 309 2.59 -4.48 12.23
CA LEU A 309 2.66 -5.60 13.16
C LEU A 309 3.99 -5.55 13.89
N ALA A 310 3.95 -5.48 15.23
CA ALA A 310 5.16 -5.36 16.04
C ALA A 310 5.09 -6.23 17.29
N THR A 311 6.27 -6.52 17.87
CA THR A 311 6.41 -7.21 19.15
C THR A 311 7.03 -6.28 20.19
N PHE A 312 6.56 -6.36 21.43
CA PHE A 312 6.99 -5.50 22.55
C PHE A 312 7.26 -6.29 23.80
N PRO A 313 8.25 -5.88 24.64
CA PRO A 313 8.48 -6.50 25.95
C PRO A 313 7.20 -6.45 26.82
N PRO A 314 6.87 -7.53 27.56
CA PRO A 314 5.62 -7.64 28.32
C PRO A 314 5.58 -6.73 29.56
N ASP A 315 6.72 -6.22 30.02
CA ASP A 315 6.87 -5.35 31.19
C ASP A 315 6.64 -3.86 30.89
N ARG A 316 6.30 -3.51 29.65
CA ARG A 316 6.02 -2.15 29.23
C ARG A 316 4.60 -2.00 28.70
N PRO A 317 3.96 -0.84 28.88
CA PRO A 317 2.69 -0.59 28.23
C PRO A 317 2.88 -0.52 26.71
N LEU A 318 1.89 -0.99 25.95
CA LEU A 318 1.88 -0.83 24.50
C LEU A 318 1.85 0.65 24.14
N PRO A 319 2.63 1.06 23.13
CA PRO A 319 2.58 2.42 22.61
C PRO A 319 1.19 2.79 22.09
N VAL A 320 0.89 4.10 22.09
CA VAL A 320 -0.38 4.63 21.57
C VAL A 320 -0.59 4.19 20.12
N GLY A 321 -1.80 3.74 19.80
CA GLY A 321 -2.17 3.23 18.47
C GLY A 321 -1.98 1.73 18.32
N PHE A 322 -1.17 1.07 19.16
CA PHE A 322 -1.02 -0.39 19.16
C PHE A 322 -2.03 -1.06 20.08
N ARG A 323 -2.61 -2.16 19.59
CA ARG A 323 -3.51 -3.05 20.34
C ARG A 323 -3.02 -4.49 20.29
N PRO A 324 -3.19 -5.28 21.37
CA PRO A 324 -2.66 -6.64 21.43
C PRO A 324 -3.40 -7.56 20.47
N LEU A 325 -2.64 -8.45 19.81
CA LEU A 325 -3.17 -9.54 18.98
C LEU A 325 -2.78 -10.93 19.51
N GLY A 326 -1.74 -11.03 20.37
CA GLY A 326 -1.25 -12.30 20.82
C GLY A 326 0.08 -12.20 21.54
N THR A 327 0.87 -13.26 21.49
CA THR A 327 2.15 -13.39 22.18
C THR A 327 3.18 -14.14 21.34
N VAL A 328 4.46 -13.85 21.61
CA VAL A 328 5.59 -14.62 21.07
C VAL A 328 5.85 -15.81 21.99
N ILE A 329 6.00 -17.01 21.43
CA ILE A 329 6.31 -18.24 22.17
C ILE A 329 7.61 -18.88 21.70
N ALA A 330 8.26 -19.63 22.57
CA ALA A 330 9.43 -20.40 22.18
C ALA A 330 9.04 -21.56 21.23
N LEU A 331 9.97 -21.98 20.37
CA LEU A 331 9.73 -23.12 19.47
C LEU A 331 9.41 -24.40 20.21
N THR A 332 9.95 -24.59 21.43
CA THR A 332 9.63 -25.73 22.30
C THR A 332 8.16 -25.78 22.72
N ASP A 333 7.47 -24.64 22.69
CA ASP A 333 6.06 -24.50 23.07
C ASP A 333 5.14 -24.48 21.86
N ALA A 334 5.71 -24.48 20.64
CA ALA A 334 4.97 -24.56 19.40
C ALA A 334 4.64 -26.03 19.06
N PRO A 335 3.45 -26.33 18.48
CA PRO A 335 3.00 -27.69 18.19
C PRO A 335 3.98 -28.51 17.38
N ASP A 336 4.60 -27.92 16.37
CA ASP A 336 5.53 -28.58 15.43
C ASP A 336 7.01 -28.25 15.71
N GLY A 337 7.29 -27.43 16.75
CA GLY A 337 8.65 -26.99 17.08
C GLY A 337 9.30 -26.15 15.96
N ARG A 338 8.52 -25.48 15.14
CA ARG A 338 8.97 -24.69 13.98
C ARG A 338 8.48 -23.24 14.08
N PRO A 339 9.20 -22.27 13.46
CA PRO A 339 8.69 -20.94 13.29
C PRO A 339 7.36 -20.97 12.51
N ASP A 340 6.31 -20.38 13.06
CA ASP A 340 4.99 -20.27 12.44
C ASP A 340 4.14 -19.18 13.12
N ALA A 341 3.04 -18.80 12.48
CA ALA A 341 1.96 -18.02 13.05
C ALA A 341 0.77 -18.95 13.33
N LEU A 342 0.39 -19.04 14.59
CA LEU A 342 -0.67 -19.92 15.09
C LEU A 342 -1.91 -19.10 15.45
N VAL A 343 -3.09 -19.66 15.24
CA VAL A 343 -4.33 -19.13 15.80
C VAL A 343 -4.70 -20.01 17.02
N GLY A 344 -4.51 -19.46 18.22
CA GLY A 344 -4.44 -20.28 19.43
C GLY A 344 -3.23 -21.21 19.38
N ASP A 345 -3.49 -22.51 19.47
CA ASP A 345 -2.44 -23.54 19.35
C ASP A 345 -2.49 -24.30 18.00
N THR A 346 -3.21 -23.76 17.02
CA THR A 346 -3.40 -24.43 15.73
C THR A 346 -2.71 -23.64 14.61
N PRO A 347 -1.84 -24.29 13.81
CA PRO A 347 -1.33 -23.70 12.58
C PRO A 347 -2.47 -23.27 11.66
N PHE A 348 -2.34 -22.14 11.00
CA PHE A 348 -3.32 -21.71 10.00
C PHE A 348 -3.27 -22.64 8.79
N ASP A 349 -4.43 -23.12 8.34
CA ASP A 349 -4.57 -24.23 7.39
C ASP A 349 -4.22 -23.88 5.93
N SER A 350 -3.91 -22.62 5.64
CA SER A 350 -3.54 -22.14 4.32
C SER A 350 -2.27 -21.27 4.40
N ARG A 351 -1.81 -20.77 3.24
CA ARG A 351 -0.69 -19.81 3.19
C ARG A 351 -0.97 -18.57 4.06
N GLY A 352 -2.22 -18.13 4.14
CA GLY A 352 -2.64 -17.04 5.00
C GLY A 352 -2.38 -15.65 4.43
N GLY A 353 -2.32 -15.52 3.09
CA GLY A 353 -2.09 -14.25 2.41
C GLY A 353 -1.99 -14.41 0.90
N TRP A 354 -1.68 -13.32 0.20
CA TRP A 354 -1.48 -13.24 -1.24
C TRP A 354 -0.02 -13.53 -1.61
N ASP A 355 0.17 -14.26 -2.73
CA ASP A 355 1.48 -14.49 -3.34
C ASP A 355 1.32 -14.41 -4.86
N PRO A 356 1.83 -13.35 -5.52
CA PRO A 356 1.65 -13.14 -6.95
C PRO A 356 2.22 -14.28 -7.79
N TYR A 357 3.24 -14.98 -7.31
CA TYR A 357 3.86 -16.10 -8.05
C TYR A 357 3.02 -17.39 -8.02
N ALA A 358 2.05 -17.49 -7.12
CA ALA A 358 1.21 -18.67 -6.96
C ALA A 358 -0.28 -18.38 -7.19
N ASP A 359 -0.74 -17.17 -6.96
CA ASP A 359 -2.16 -16.83 -6.92
C ASP A 359 -2.63 -16.04 -8.15
N TRP A 360 -1.70 -15.43 -8.93
CA TRP A 360 -2.06 -14.71 -10.14
C TRP A 360 -2.27 -15.66 -11.34
N ASP A 361 -3.43 -15.52 -11.97
CA ASP A 361 -3.87 -16.36 -13.10
C ASP A 361 -3.42 -15.87 -14.48
N GLY A 362 -2.65 -14.79 -14.56
CA GLY A 362 -2.16 -14.18 -15.80
C GLY A 362 -3.14 -13.22 -16.47
N ASN A 363 -4.31 -12.97 -15.91
CA ASN A 363 -5.29 -12.05 -16.47
C ASN A 363 -5.02 -10.61 -16.03
N ALA A 364 -4.78 -9.72 -16.97
CA ALA A 364 -4.53 -8.31 -16.69
C ALA A 364 -5.80 -7.49 -16.41
N GLY A 365 -6.98 -8.04 -16.70
CA GLY A 365 -8.26 -7.34 -16.48
C GLY A 365 -8.60 -6.36 -17.59
#